data_256a1245885722d349851b3c99f31319
#
_entry.id   256a1245885722d349851b3c99f31319
#
_cell.length_a   1.000
_cell.length_b   1.000
_cell.length_c   1.000
_cell.angle_alpha   90.00
_cell.angle_beta   90.00
_cell.angle_gamma   90.00
#
_symmetry.space_group_name_H-M   'P 1'
#
loop_
_entity.id
_entity.type
_entity.pdbx_description
1 polymer ?
#
loop_
_entity_poly.entity_id
_entity_poly.type
_entity_poly.pdbx_seq_one_letter_code
_entity_poly.pdbx_strand_id
1 'polypeptide(L)'
;MPQLAPPASQTPPSGFMNGIGAAYRRALRAQFTRRMLLLSGAPLVLSLLLWGALLWTSLQPLLDWLHATFADYGIFQSSSSVLAMLGMGVLKVMVVPLLAIALLLPLMIASALLFMGAIAMPAIERHVGATQYPALAKKQGGSFIGSVAINLGSTAVFALLWLFTLPLYLVPPLAWLVQACLWAWVTSRVMSYDALAAHASVEERHALMRRHRGALLTIGFASGLAGALPGIAWMGGALLSVVLFPFLAMLSLWLYIMIFLFAGLWFQYYCLGSLEALRAEGTRPL
;
A
#
# COMPACT_ATOMS: atom_id res chain seq x y z
N MET A 1 23.26 28.86 30.20
CA MET A 1 22.56 28.04 29.20
C MET A 1 22.82 26.59 29.56
N PRO A 2 21.83 25.80 29.99
CA PRO A 2 22.01 24.38 30.28
C PRO A 2 22.16 23.63 28.95
N GLN A 3 23.28 22.97 28.76
CA GLN A 3 23.53 22.05 27.66
C GLN A 3 22.52 20.88 27.81
N LEU A 4 21.55 20.80 26.93
CA LEU A 4 20.72 19.63 26.74
C LEU A 4 21.66 18.46 26.37
N ALA A 5 21.76 17.49 27.28
CA ALA A 5 22.48 16.25 27.02
C ALA A 5 21.96 15.62 25.71
N PRO A 6 22.85 15.14 24.83
CA PRO A 6 22.41 14.46 23.62
C PRO A 6 21.53 13.25 24.00
N PRO A 7 20.46 12.97 23.25
CA PRO A 7 19.62 11.82 23.53
C PRO A 7 20.49 10.56 23.49
N ALA A 8 20.40 9.78 24.56
CA ALA A 8 21.18 8.56 24.76
C ALA A 8 21.13 7.71 23.47
N SER A 9 22.30 7.45 22.90
CA SER A 9 22.49 6.55 21.77
C SER A 9 21.91 5.18 22.16
N GLN A 10 20.71 4.89 21.66
CA GLN A 10 20.07 3.61 21.89
C GLN A 10 20.89 2.57 21.15
N THR A 11 21.66 1.79 21.90
CA THR A 11 22.37 0.62 21.39
C THR A 11 21.42 -0.22 20.52
N PRO A 12 21.81 -0.56 19.28
CA PRO A 12 20.98 -1.40 18.44
C PRO A 12 20.73 -2.73 19.14
N PRO A 13 19.48 -3.22 19.19
CA PRO A 13 19.14 -4.46 19.85
C PRO A 13 19.90 -5.61 19.16
N SER A 14 20.73 -6.30 19.92
CA SER A 14 21.54 -7.45 19.52
C SER A 14 20.67 -8.69 19.31
N GLY A 15 19.94 -8.73 18.19
CA GLY A 15 19.13 -9.89 17.81
C GLY A 15 18.16 -9.56 16.69
N PHE A 16 18.11 -10.41 15.67
CA PHE A 16 17.24 -10.29 14.50
C PHE A 16 15.78 -9.97 14.87
N MET A 17 15.18 -10.77 15.76
CA MET A 17 13.80 -10.60 16.19
C MET A 17 13.60 -9.34 17.06
N ASN A 18 14.59 -8.98 17.88
CA ASN A 18 14.52 -7.81 18.73
C ASN A 18 14.52 -6.50 17.91
N GLY A 19 15.24 -6.47 16.79
CA GLY A 19 15.26 -5.34 15.86
C GLY A 19 13.90 -5.13 15.17
N ILE A 20 13.27 -6.21 14.70
CA ILE A 20 11.94 -6.17 14.05
C ILE A 20 10.88 -5.71 15.05
N GLY A 21 10.86 -6.28 16.26
CA GLY A 21 9.89 -5.95 17.30
C GLY A 21 10.06 -4.52 17.85
N ALA A 22 11.31 -4.02 17.96
CA ALA A 22 11.57 -2.65 18.37
C ALA A 22 11.09 -1.65 17.30
N ALA A 23 11.36 -1.92 16.03
CA ALA A 23 10.86 -1.12 14.91
C ALA A 23 9.32 -1.12 14.84
N TYR A 24 8.68 -2.29 15.04
CA TYR A 24 7.23 -2.42 15.12
C TYR A 24 6.62 -1.51 16.20
N ARG A 25 7.15 -1.60 17.43
CA ARG A 25 6.64 -0.77 18.55
C ARG A 25 6.83 0.73 18.30
N ARG A 26 7.93 1.15 17.67
CA ARG A 26 8.16 2.54 17.27
C ARG A 26 7.18 2.97 16.19
N ALA A 27 6.96 2.15 15.18
CA ALA A 27 6.00 2.40 14.12
C ALA A 27 4.57 2.54 14.67
N LEU A 28 4.17 1.65 15.56
CA LEU A 28 2.85 1.67 16.19
C LEU A 28 2.63 2.97 17.00
N ARG A 29 3.61 3.39 17.80
CA ARG A 29 3.52 4.65 18.55
C ARG A 29 3.48 5.87 17.63
N ALA A 30 4.29 5.86 16.56
CA ALA A 30 4.30 6.94 15.59
C ALA A 30 3.00 7.06 14.81
N GLN A 31 2.37 5.92 14.47
CA GLN A 31 1.10 5.85 13.76
C GLN A 31 -0.02 6.61 14.47
N PHE A 32 -0.12 6.49 15.79
CA PHE A 32 -1.16 7.14 16.59
C PHE A 32 -0.84 8.61 16.96
N THR A 33 0.20 9.20 16.40
CA THR A 33 0.43 10.64 16.55
C THR A 33 -0.57 11.43 15.70
N ARG A 34 -1.02 12.58 16.22
CA ARG A 34 -1.97 13.47 15.50
C ARG A 34 -1.51 13.76 14.06
N ARG A 35 -0.21 13.93 13.87
CA ARG A 35 0.40 14.24 12.57
C ARG A 35 0.22 13.09 11.57
N MET A 36 0.44 11.84 12.01
CA MET A 36 0.29 10.66 11.16
C MET A 36 -1.18 10.33 10.88
N LEU A 37 -2.06 10.55 11.87
CA LEU A 37 -3.51 10.39 11.67
C LEU A 37 -4.05 11.41 10.65
N LEU A 38 -3.64 12.68 10.74
CA LEU A 38 -4.00 13.69 9.74
C LEU A 38 -3.42 13.35 8.36
N LEU A 39 -2.19 12.85 8.32
CA LEU A 39 -1.56 12.41 7.08
C LEU A 39 -2.29 11.22 6.43
N SER A 40 -2.89 10.33 7.22
CA SER A 40 -3.71 9.23 6.70
C SER A 40 -5.01 9.71 6.06
N GLY A 41 -5.55 10.83 6.52
CA GLY A 41 -6.75 11.44 5.95
C GLY A 41 -6.51 12.21 4.66
N ALA A 42 -5.33 12.78 4.47
CA ALA A 42 -5.02 13.64 3.33
C ALA A 42 -5.21 12.96 1.96
N PRO A 43 -4.68 11.75 1.68
CA PRO A 43 -4.91 11.06 0.42
C PRO A 43 -6.38 10.73 0.19
N LEU A 44 -7.12 10.41 1.25
CA LEU A 44 -8.54 10.09 1.18
C LEU A 44 -9.35 11.33 0.81
N VAL A 45 -9.10 12.46 1.49
CA VAL A 45 -9.77 13.73 1.19
C VAL A 45 -9.45 14.18 -0.24
N LEU A 46 -8.18 14.09 -0.64
CA LEU A 46 -7.76 14.47 -2.00
C LEU A 46 -8.42 13.59 -3.07
N SER A 47 -8.47 12.28 -2.83
CA SER A 47 -9.16 11.34 -3.71
C SER A 47 -10.65 11.64 -3.79
N LEU A 48 -11.30 11.91 -2.65
CA LEU A 48 -12.71 12.25 -2.58
C LEU A 48 -13.02 13.56 -3.34
N LEU A 49 -12.18 14.59 -3.18
CA LEU A 49 -12.33 15.86 -3.89
C LEU A 49 -12.13 15.69 -5.40
N LEU A 50 -11.09 14.97 -5.80
CA LEU A 50 -10.82 14.68 -7.22
C LEU A 50 -12.00 13.95 -7.87
N TRP A 51 -12.44 12.85 -7.26
CA TRP A 51 -13.51 12.04 -7.81
C TRP A 51 -14.87 12.68 -7.66
N GLY A 52 -15.10 13.44 -6.59
CA GLY A 52 -16.31 14.25 -6.44
C GLY A 52 -16.45 15.29 -7.56
N ALA A 53 -15.38 16.02 -7.85
CA ALA A 53 -15.36 16.99 -8.95
C ALA A 53 -15.48 16.30 -10.32
N LEU A 54 -14.75 15.20 -10.52
CA LEU A 54 -14.78 14.47 -11.78
C LEU A 54 -16.17 13.86 -12.05
N LEU A 55 -16.76 13.22 -11.06
CA LEU A 55 -18.09 12.61 -11.20
C LEU A 55 -19.16 13.69 -11.38
N TRP A 56 -19.05 14.82 -10.69
CA TRP A 56 -20.00 15.93 -10.86
C TRP A 56 -20.06 16.41 -12.31
N THR A 57 -18.92 16.45 -13.01
CA THR A 57 -18.84 16.94 -14.39
C THR A 57 -19.02 15.85 -15.45
N SER A 58 -18.64 14.61 -15.15
CA SER A 58 -18.49 13.53 -16.15
C SER A 58 -19.43 12.35 -15.95
N LEU A 59 -20.20 12.29 -14.86
CA LEU A 59 -21.05 11.14 -14.57
C LEU A 59 -22.16 11.00 -15.64
N GLN A 60 -22.82 12.09 -16.00
CA GLN A 60 -23.90 12.07 -16.98
C GLN A 60 -23.39 11.68 -18.39
N PRO A 61 -22.33 12.34 -18.94
CA PRO A 61 -21.72 11.92 -20.19
C PRO A 61 -21.26 10.46 -20.20
N LEU A 62 -20.72 9.97 -19.08
CA LEU A 62 -20.28 8.57 -18.95
C LEU A 62 -21.45 7.61 -18.99
N LEU A 63 -22.55 7.90 -18.28
CA LEU A 63 -23.75 7.08 -18.30
C LEU A 63 -24.40 7.07 -19.69
N ASP A 64 -24.48 8.23 -20.35
CA ASP A 64 -25.03 8.36 -21.69
C ASP A 64 -24.21 7.56 -22.71
N TRP A 65 -22.87 7.63 -22.60
CA TRP A 65 -21.98 6.84 -23.44
C TRP A 65 -22.12 5.34 -23.18
N LEU A 66 -22.22 4.94 -21.92
CA LEU A 66 -22.45 3.53 -21.56
C LEU A 66 -23.82 3.04 -22.09
N HIS A 67 -24.87 3.85 -21.91
CA HIS A 67 -26.20 3.51 -22.44
C HIS A 67 -26.18 3.37 -23.96
N ALA A 68 -25.55 4.31 -24.68
CA ALA A 68 -25.46 4.25 -26.13
C ALA A 68 -24.65 3.03 -26.58
N THR A 69 -23.49 2.76 -25.96
CA THR A 69 -22.62 1.65 -26.32
C THR A 69 -23.26 0.29 -26.05
N PHE A 70 -23.95 0.14 -24.92
CA PHE A 70 -24.57 -1.14 -24.55
C PHE A 70 -25.98 -1.35 -25.11
N ALA A 71 -26.69 -0.26 -25.50
CA ALA A 71 -27.99 -0.40 -26.17
C ALA A 71 -27.86 -1.02 -27.57
N ASP A 72 -26.75 -0.75 -28.28
CA ASP A 72 -26.50 -1.29 -29.63
C ASP A 72 -26.00 -2.74 -29.62
N TYR A 73 -25.50 -3.24 -28.49
CA TYR A 73 -25.10 -4.66 -28.39
C TYR A 73 -26.34 -5.53 -28.21
N GLY A 74 -26.70 -6.31 -29.24
CA GLY A 74 -27.85 -7.22 -29.28
C GLY A 74 -27.92 -8.27 -28.14
N ILE A 75 -26.83 -8.46 -27.39
CA ILE A 75 -26.78 -9.27 -26.18
C ILE A 75 -27.74 -8.74 -25.11
N PHE A 76 -27.90 -7.42 -24.99
CA PHE A 76 -28.82 -6.80 -24.04
C PHE A 76 -30.31 -6.90 -24.49
N GLN A 77 -30.55 -6.92 -25.79
CA GLN A 77 -31.91 -7.10 -26.31
C GLN A 77 -32.39 -8.56 -26.15
N SER A 78 -31.50 -9.52 -26.39
CA SER A 78 -31.83 -10.96 -26.27
C SER A 78 -31.96 -11.42 -24.82
N SER A 79 -31.16 -10.91 -23.91
CA SER A 79 -31.25 -11.21 -22.47
C SER A 79 -32.35 -10.44 -21.76
N SER A 80 -32.90 -9.37 -22.35
CA SER A 80 -33.98 -8.60 -21.75
C SER A 80 -35.30 -9.38 -21.64
N SER A 81 -35.56 -10.27 -22.58
CA SER A 81 -36.77 -11.15 -22.54
C SER A 81 -36.63 -12.23 -21.47
N VAL A 82 -35.47 -12.83 -21.32
CA VAL A 82 -35.19 -13.86 -20.31
C VAL A 82 -35.17 -13.27 -18.90
N LEU A 83 -34.53 -12.11 -18.71
CA LEU A 83 -34.49 -11.38 -17.43
C LEU A 83 -35.89 -10.85 -17.03
N ALA A 84 -36.68 -10.38 -17.99
CA ALA A 84 -38.07 -9.97 -17.72
C ALA A 84 -38.93 -11.17 -17.33
N MET A 85 -38.76 -12.33 -17.97
CA MET A 85 -39.45 -13.58 -17.61
C MET A 85 -39.13 -14.07 -16.20
N LEU A 86 -37.88 -13.79 -15.71
CA LEU A 86 -37.46 -14.15 -14.36
C LEU A 86 -37.81 -13.07 -13.31
N GLY A 87 -38.61 -12.04 -13.66
CA GLY A 87 -38.97 -10.94 -12.73
C GLY A 87 -37.85 -10.02 -12.34
N MET A 88 -36.67 -10.10 -13.01
CA MET A 88 -35.45 -9.34 -12.70
C MET A 88 -35.34 -8.08 -13.54
N GLY A 89 -36.42 -7.42 -13.89
CA GLY A 89 -36.44 -6.14 -14.63
C GLY A 89 -35.63 -5.02 -13.93
N VAL A 90 -35.57 -5.04 -12.62
CA VAL A 90 -34.77 -4.13 -11.80
C VAL A 90 -33.26 -4.29 -12.07
N LEU A 91 -32.79 -5.50 -12.38
CA LEU A 91 -31.38 -5.74 -12.70
C LEU A 91 -30.95 -5.00 -13.97
N LYS A 92 -31.85 -4.85 -14.96
CA LYS A 92 -31.56 -4.13 -16.20
C LYS A 92 -31.24 -2.65 -15.95
N VAL A 93 -31.95 -2.01 -15.04
CA VAL A 93 -31.73 -0.60 -14.67
C VAL A 93 -30.41 -0.45 -13.86
N MET A 94 -30.03 -1.48 -13.12
CA MET A 94 -28.82 -1.46 -12.29
C MET A 94 -27.53 -1.85 -13.01
N VAL A 95 -27.60 -2.55 -14.14
CA VAL A 95 -26.40 -3.06 -14.85
C VAL A 95 -25.49 -1.91 -15.31
N VAL A 96 -26.03 -0.84 -15.89
CA VAL A 96 -25.20 0.26 -16.39
C VAL A 96 -24.52 1.05 -15.25
N PRO A 97 -25.20 1.44 -14.17
CA PRO A 97 -24.53 2.03 -13.01
C PRO A 97 -23.51 1.08 -12.37
N LEU A 98 -23.81 -0.22 -12.26
CA LEU A 98 -22.87 -1.21 -11.74
C LEU A 98 -21.61 -1.34 -12.61
N LEU A 99 -21.76 -1.31 -13.93
CA LEU A 99 -20.64 -1.33 -14.87
C LEU A 99 -19.80 -0.06 -14.77
N ALA A 100 -20.45 1.10 -14.63
CA ALA A 100 -19.77 2.36 -14.39
C ALA A 100 -18.95 2.32 -13.10
N ILE A 101 -19.53 1.82 -12.02
CA ILE A 101 -18.83 1.66 -10.74
C ILE A 101 -17.67 0.67 -10.89
N ALA A 102 -17.88 -0.48 -11.53
CA ALA A 102 -16.84 -1.48 -11.75
C ALA A 102 -15.66 -0.96 -12.57
N LEU A 103 -15.91 -0.06 -13.52
CA LEU A 103 -14.87 0.59 -14.33
C LEU A 103 -14.14 1.69 -13.55
N LEU A 104 -14.86 2.50 -12.79
CA LEU A 104 -14.31 3.64 -12.06
C LEU A 104 -13.60 3.23 -10.77
N LEU A 105 -14.06 2.17 -10.09
CA LEU A 105 -13.55 1.75 -8.80
C LEU A 105 -12.04 1.41 -8.82
N PRO A 106 -11.50 0.65 -9.79
CA PRO A 106 -10.05 0.43 -9.90
C PRO A 106 -9.27 1.73 -10.09
N LEU A 107 -9.83 2.67 -10.86
CA LEU A 107 -9.20 3.96 -11.13
C LEU A 107 -9.20 4.85 -9.87
N MET A 108 -10.27 4.81 -9.09
CA MET A 108 -10.37 5.47 -7.79
C MET A 108 -9.34 4.92 -6.80
N ILE A 109 -9.22 3.60 -6.73
CA ILE A 109 -8.21 2.94 -5.87
C ILE A 109 -6.80 3.31 -6.32
N ALA A 110 -6.51 3.23 -7.62
CA ALA A 110 -5.21 3.55 -8.18
C ALA A 110 -4.81 5.01 -7.89
N SER A 111 -5.73 5.97 -8.06
CA SER A 111 -5.47 7.39 -7.76
C SER A 111 -5.23 7.61 -6.26
N ALA A 112 -5.98 6.96 -5.37
CA ALA A 112 -5.78 7.05 -3.93
C ALA A 112 -4.39 6.50 -3.53
N LEU A 113 -3.96 5.38 -4.12
CA LEU A 113 -2.63 4.81 -3.91
C LEU A 113 -1.51 5.72 -4.44
N LEU A 114 -1.72 6.38 -5.58
CA LEU A 114 -0.79 7.36 -6.12
C LEU A 114 -0.63 8.57 -5.17
N PHE A 115 -1.72 9.13 -4.69
CA PHE A 115 -1.68 10.22 -3.70
C PHE A 115 -0.98 9.79 -2.41
N MET A 116 -1.21 8.55 -1.99
CA MET A 116 -0.55 8.00 -0.82
C MET A 116 0.96 7.87 -1.01
N GLY A 117 1.41 7.32 -2.13
CA GLY A 117 2.84 7.22 -2.46
C GLY A 117 3.49 8.60 -2.60
N ALA A 118 2.83 9.54 -3.27
CA ALA A 118 3.37 10.87 -3.53
C ALA A 118 3.42 11.77 -2.29
N ILE A 119 2.47 11.64 -1.36
CA ILE A 119 2.34 12.54 -0.21
C ILE A 119 2.80 11.86 1.08
N ALA A 120 2.31 10.65 1.35
CA ALA A 120 2.52 10.01 2.64
C ALA A 120 3.94 9.50 2.80
N MET A 121 4.53 8.85 1.78
CA MET A 121 5.89 8.31 1.88
C MET A 121 6.96 9.37 2.12
N PRO A 122 7.02 10.50 1.36
CA PRO A 122 7.98 11.56 1.65
C PRO A 122 7.74 12.25 3.01
N ALA A 123 6.49 12.29 3.48
CA ALA A 123 6.17 12.86 4.78
C ALA A 123 6.64 11.95 5.93
N ILE A 124 6.46 10.62 5.81
CA ILE A 124 6.98 9.62 6.74
C ILE A 124 8.51 9.71 6.81
N GLU A 125 9.17 9.69 5.66
CA GLU A 125 10.62 9.77 5.55
C GLU A 125 11.18 11.01 6.26
N ARG A 126 10.61 12.18 5.94
CA ARG A 126 11.00 13.45 6.58
C ARG A 126 10.75 13.44 8.08
N HIS A 127 9.62 12.90 8.53
CA HIS A 127 9.28 12.85 9.94
C HIS A 127 10.21 11.92 10.71
N VAL A 128 10.40 10.69 10.25
CA VAL A 128 11.22 9.69 10.93
C VAL A 128 12.71 10.09 10.89
N GLY A 129 13.20 10.51 9.71
CA GLY A 129 14.59 10.95 9.56
C GLY A 129 14.93 12.16 10.42
N ALA A 130 14.08 13.18 10.45
CA ALA A 130 14.34 14.39 11.24
C ALA A 130 14.18 14.19 12.75
N THR A 131 13.26 13.30 13.19
CA THR A 131 12.91 13.17 14.60
C THR A 131 13.75 12.10 15.31
N GLN A 132 13.99 10.97 14.63
CA GLN A 132 14.63 9.81 15.26
C GLN A 132 16.10 9.62 14.83
N TYR A 133 16.45 10.07 13.63
CA TYR A 133 17.78 9.89 13.05
C TYR A 133 18.36 11.19 12.51
N PRO A 134 18.39 12.30 13.30
CA PRO A 134 18.85 13.61 12.82
C PRO A 134 20.35 13.62 12.45
N ALA A 135 21.14 12.77 13.10
CA ALA A 135 22.57 12.64 12.85
C ALA A 135 22.91 11.76 11.63
N LEU A 136 21.92 11.06 11.06
CA LEU A 136 22.17 10.16 9.95
C LEU A 136 22.33 10.94 8.63
N ALA A 137 23.56 10.99 8.11
CA ALA A 137 23.86 11.70 6.88
C ALA A 137 23.06 11.17 5.70
N LYS A 138 22.49 12.09 4.90
CA LYS A 138 21.74 11.78 3.68
C LYS A 138 22.71 11.64 2.52
N LYS A 139 22.90 10.41 2.02
CA LYS A 139 23.79 10.11 0.89
C LYS A 139 23.08 10.07 -0.48
N GLN A 140 21.75 10.19 -0.49
CA GLN A 140 20.91 10.26 -1.70
C GLN A 140 21.23 9.18 -2.76
N GLY A 141 21.45 7.95 -2.34
CA GLY A 141 21.73 6.82 -3.24
C GLY A 141 20.52 6.29 -4.00
N GLY A 142 19.35 6.87 -3.80
CA GLY A 142 18.12 6.62 -4.55
C GLY A 142 17.58 7.89 -5.19
N SER A 143 16.80 7.73 -6.26
CA SER A 143 16.11 8.81 -6.95
C SER A 143 14.63 8.49 -7.07
N PHE A 144 13.79 9.49 -7.32
CA PHE A 144 12.37 9.29 -7.60
C PHE A 144 12.18 8.38 -8.83
N ILE A 145 12.94 8.61 -9.88
CA ILE A 145 12.91 7.76 -11.10
C ILE A 145 13.33 6.32 -10.76
N GLY A 146 14.33 6.16 -9.90
CA GLY A 146 14.76 4.85 -9.41
C GLY A 146 13.68 4.14 -8.59
N SER A 147 12.93 4.86 -7.76
CA SER A 147 11.78 4.32 -7.03
C SER A 147 10.68 3.85 -7.98
N VAL A 148 10.31 4.68 -8.95
CA VAL A 148 9.32 4.31 -9.99
C VAL A 148 9.79 3.10 -10.80
N ALA A 149 11.06 3.06 -11.21
CA ALA A 149 11.61 1.95 -11.99
C ALA A 149 11.61 0.63 -11.20
N ILE A 150 11.99 0.67 -9.92
CA ILE A 150 11.95 -0.52 -9.04
C ILE A 150 10.52 -0.96 -8.77
N ASN A 151 9.61 -0.02 -8.54
CA ASN A 151 8.20 -0.30 -8.34
C ASN A 151 7.60 -0.99 -9.57
N LEU A 152 7.77 -0.39 -10.74
CA LEU A 152 7.26 -0.93 -11.99
C LEU A 152 7.91 -2.28 -12.35
N GLY A 153 9.23 -2.40 -12.22
CA GLY A 153 9.96 -3.64 -12.47
C GLY A 153 9.57 -4.75 -11.50
N SER A 154 9.41 -4.43 -10.21
CA SER A 154 8.98 -5.41 -9.20
C SER A 154 7.53 -5.84 -9.43
N THR A 155 6.65 -4.92 -9.83
CA THR A 155 5.25 -5.21 -10.17
C THR A 155 5.17 -6.07 -11.44
N ALA A 156 5.98 -5.80 -12.45
CA ALA A 156 6.05 -6.63 -13.66
C ALA A 156 6.50 -8.06 -13.34
N VAL A 157 7.56 -8.21 -12.55
CA VAL A 157 8.02 -9.54 -12.11
C VAL A 157 6.95 -10.23 -11.26
N PHE A 158 6.30 -9.50 -10.35
CA PHE A 158 5.17 -10.03 -9.57
C PHE A 158 4.05 -10.54 -10.49
N ALA A 159 3.65 -9.75 -11.48
CA ALA A 159 2.58 -10.12 -12.41
C ALA A 159 2.94 -11.38 -13.23
N LEU A 160 4.19 -11.49 -13.68
CA LEU A 160 4.68 -12.69 -14.37
C LEU A 160 4.66 -13.91 -13.45
N LEU A 161 5.21 -13.78 -12.24
CA LEU A 161 5.21 -14.88 -11.27
C LEU A 161 3.78 -15.26 -10.86
N TRP A 162 2.91 -14.27 -10.70
CA TRP A 162 1.50 -14.51 -10.42
C TRP A 162 0.83 -15.31 -11.54
N LEU A 163 1.08 -14.96 -12.81
CA LEU A 163 0.56 -15.70 -13.97
C LEU A 163 1.05 -17.15 -13.96
N PHE A 164 2.32 -17.40 -13.66
CA PHE A 164 2.86 -18.76 -13.54
C PHE A 164 2.27 -19.54 -12.36
N THR A 165 1.75 -18.87 -11.35
CA THR A 165 1.13 -19.51 -10.18
C THR A 165 -0.37 -19.80 -10.37
N LEU A 166 -0.98 -19.40 -11.48
CA LEU A 166 -2.40 -19.69 -11.76
C LEU A 166 -2.77 -21.17 -11.65
N PRO A 167 -1.97 -22.15 -12.16
CA PRO A 167 -2.28 -23.57 -11.98
C PRO A 167 -2.34 -24.01 -10.53
N LEU A 168 -1.65 -23.32 -9.60
CA LEU A 168 -1.67 -23.64 -8.17
C LEU A 168 -3.02 -23.38 -7.51
N TYR A 169 -3.89 -22.60 -8.15
CA TYR A 169 -5.28 -22.37 -7.65
C TYR A 169 -6.11 -23.65 -7.62
N LEU A 170 -5.68 -24.72 -8.29
CA LEU A 170 -6.24 -26.05 -8.14
C LEU A 170 -6.00 -26.63 -6.73
N VAL A 171 -4.98 -26.14 -6.00
CA VAL A 171 -4.68 -26.51 -4.61
C VAL A 171 -4.72 -25.23 -3.75
N PRO A 172 -5.91 -24.84 -3.25
CA PRO A 172 -6.11 -23.54 -2.61
C PRO A 172 -5.12 -23.20 -1.49
N PRO A 173 -4.76 -24.10 -0.56
CA PRO A 173 -3.80 -23.76 0.51
C PRO A 173 -2.42 -23.36 -0.02
N LEU A 174 -1.96 -24.03 -1.09
CA LEU A 174 -0.67 -23.75 -1.71
C LEU A 174 -0.70 -22.42 -2.47
N ALA A 175 -1.79 -22.14 -3.17
CA ALA A 175 -1.99 -20.86 -3.86
C ALA A 175 -1.93 -19.68 -2.86
N TRP A 176 -2.59 -19.80 -1.72
CA TRP A 176 -2.59 -18.75 -0.69
C TRP A 176 -1.18 -18.50 -0.12
N LEU A 177 -0.44 -19.57 0.16
CA LEU A 177 0.93 -19.45 0.66
C LEU A 177 1.84 -18.77 -0.35
N VAL A 178 1.80 -19.19 -1.61
CA VAL A 178 2.62 -18.61 -2.68
C VAL A 178 2.25 -17.15 -2.90
N GLN A 179 0.96 -16.82 -2.92
CA GLN A 179 0.50 -15.43 -3.03
C GLN A 179 1.01 -14.57 -1.88
N ALA A 180 0.90 -15.04 -0.64
CA ALA A 180 1.43 -14.32 0.52
C ALA A 180 2.94 -14.09 0.40
N CYS A 181 3.71 -15.06 -0.08
CA CYS A 181 5.15 -14.91 -0.32
C CYS A 181 5.46 -13.91 -1.44
N LEU A 182 4.70 -13.92 -2.53
CA LEU A 182 4.86 -12.96 -3.62
C LEU A 182 4.57 -11.53 -3.16
N TRP A 183 3.49 -11.32 -2.42
CA TRP A 183 3.18 -10.03 -1.83
C TRP A 183 4.24 -9.58 -0.82
N ALA A 184 4.73 -10.48 0.02
CA ALA A 184 5.81 -10.20 0.95
C ALA A 184 7.08 -9.75 0.21
N TRP A 185 7.41 -10.43 -0.89
CA TRP A 185 8.59 -10.13 -1.68
C TRP A 185 8.49 -8.74 -2.36
N VAL A 186 7.39 -8.45 -3.05
CA VAL A 186 7.23 -7.14 -3.73
C VAL A 186 7.18 -6.00 -2.73
N THR A 187 6.42 -6.16 -1.63
CA THR A 187 6.32 -5.15 -0.57
C THR A 187 7.68 -4.89 0.07
N SER A 188 8.41 -5.94 0.43
CA SER A 188 9.74 -5.79 1.03
C SER A 188 10.71 -5.08 0.10
N ARG A 189 10.68 -5.38 -1.20
CA ARG A 189 11.58 -4.79 -2.19
C ARG A 189 11.30 -3.30 -2.41
N VAL A 190 10.04 -2.96 -2.61
CA VAL A 190 9.60 -1.57 -2.88
C VAL A 190 9.80 -0.70 -1.64
N MET A 191 9.25 -1.12 -0.49
CA MET A 191 9.29 -0.33 0.73
C MET A 191 10.71 -0.15 1.29
N SER A 192 11.59 -1.18 1.15
CA SER A 192 12.98 -1.05 1.58
C SER A 192 13.78 -0.10 0.70
N TYR A 193 13.49 -0.09 -0.61
CA TYR A 193 14.11 0.87 -1.50
C TYR A 193 13.73 2.29 -1.12
N ASP A 194 12.44 2.56 -0.97
CA ASP A 194 11.92 3.89 -0.63
C ASP A 194 12.45 4.36 0.75
N ALA A 195 12.49 3.46 1.73
CA ALA A 195 12.99 3.76 3.06
C ALA A 195 14.49 4.14 3.09
N LEU A 196 15.28 3.62 2.16
CA LEU A 196 16.73 3.85 2.12
C LEU A 196 17.15 4.89 1.06
N ALA A 197 16.25 5.28 0.17
CA ALA A 197 16.55 6.09 -1.01
C ALA A 197 17.28 7.40 -0.68
N ALA A 198 16.85 8.13 0.37
CA ALA A 198 17.42 9.41 0.73
C ALA A 198 18.67 9.30 1.63
N HIS A 199 18.77 8.24 2.44
CA HIS A 199 19.79 8.17 3.50
C HIS A 199 20.96 7.26 3.17
N ALA A 200 20.77 6.19 2.41
CA ALA A 200 21.82 5.22 2.08
C ALA A 200 22.47 5.51 0.73
N SER A 201 23.76 5.16 0.59
CA SER A 201 24.38 5.04 -0.73
C SER A 201 23.87 3.79 -1.47
N VAL A 202 24.16 3.67 -2.76
CA VAL A 202 23.78 2.49 -3.55
C VAL A 202 24.36 1.20 -2.97
N GLU A 203 25.64 1.27 -2.55
CA GLU A 203 26.37 0.14 -1.98
C GLU A 203 25.83 -0.23 -0.60
N GLU A 204 25.61 0.75 0.28
CA GLU A 204 25.04 0.57 1.62
C GLU A 204 23.64 -0.08 1.51
N ARG A 205 22.82 0.39 0.57
CA ARG A 205 21.48 -0.16 0.33
C ARG A 205 21.54 -1.62 -0.11
N HIS A 206 22.40 -1.95 -1.08
CA HIS A 206 22.54 -3.34 -1.54
C HIS A 206 23.09 -4.27 -0.45
N ALA A 207 24.07 -3.80 0.32
CA ALA A 207 24.63 -4.56 1.45
C ALA A 207 23.56 -4.82 2.52
N LEU A 208 22.79 -3.79 2.89
CA LEU A 208 21.76 -3.89 3.90
C LEU A 208 20.60 -4.81 3.46
N MET A 209 20.12 -4.64 2.22
CA MET A 209 19.05 -5.49 1.69
C MET A 209 19.48 -6.96 1.59
N ARG A 210 20.73 -7.27 1.29
CA ARG A 210 21.26 -8.63 1.32
C ARG A 210 21.39 -9.18 2.73
N ARG A 211 21.98 -8.41 3.64
CA ARG A 211 22.23 -8.84 5.03
C ARG A 211 20.94 -9.06 5.81
N HIS A 212 19.93 -8.21 5.58
CA HIS A 212 18.67 -8.21 6.32
C HIS A 212 17.48 -8.79 5.54
N ARG A 213 17.74 -9.59 4.49
CA ARG A 213 16.72 -10.16 3.60
C ARG A 213 15.57 -10.84 4.34
N GLY A 214 15.90 -11.68 5.34
CA GLY A 214 14.89 -12.40 6.13
C GLY A 214 14.00 -11.44 6.92
N ALA A 215 14.58 -10.44 7.59
CA ALA A 215 13.81 -9.45 8.35
C ALA A 215 12.87 -8.63 7.47
N LEU A 216 13.38 -8.19 6.32
CA LEU A 216 12.59 -7.40 5.37
C LEU A 216 11.43 -8.22 4.79
N LEU A 217 11.67 -9.50 4.48
CA LEU A 217 10.61 -10.42 4.05
C LEU A 217 9.58 -10.68 5.16
N THR A 218 10.01 -10.83 6.42
CA THR A 218 9.10 -11.02 7.55
C THR A 218 8.21 -9.78 7.75
N ILE A 219 8.79 -8.57 7.69
CA ILE A 219 8.03 -7.31 7.77
C ILE A 219 7.07 -7.22 6.58
N GLY A 220 7.53 -7.53 5.36
CA GLY A 220 6.71 -7.54 4.15
C GLY A 220 5.56 -8.54 4.22
N PHE A 221 5.80 -9.73 4.74
CA PHE A 221 4.79 -10.76 4.94
C PHE A 221 3.71 -10.31 5.94
N ALA A 222 4.13 -9.82 7.10
CA ALA A 222 3.20 -9.32 8.12
C ALA A 222 2.39 -8.11 7.62
N SER A 223 3.04 -7.20 6.89
CA SER A 223 2.37 -6.04 6.26
C SER A 223 1.39 -6.47 5.16
N GLY A 224 1.75 -7.46 4.36
CA GLY A 224 0.90 -8.04 3.32
C GLY A 224 -0.34 -8.73 3.91
N LEU A 225 -0.17 -9.51 4.98
CA LEU A 225 -1.30 -10.12 5.70
C LEU A 225 -2.24 -9.06 6.30
N ALA A 226 -1.67 -8.01 6.91
CA ALA A 226 -2.47 -6.91 7.42
C ALA A 226 -3.26 -6.22 6.28
N GLY A 227 -2.63 -6.04 5.11
CA GLY A 227 -3.26 -5.48 3.91
C GLY A 227 -4.42 -6.32 3.35
N ALA A 228 -4.51 -7.61 3.68
CA ALA A 228 -5.64 -8.46 3.30
C ALA A 228 -6.88 -8.26 4.18
N LEU A 229 -6.73 -7.71 5.40
CA LEU A 229 -7.84 -7.54 6.36
C LEU A 229 -9.03 -6.74 5.81
N PRO A 230 -8.85 -5.60 5.11
CA PRO A 230 -9.97 -4.87 4.53
C PRO A 230 -10.75 -5.72 3.50
N GLY A 231 -10.05 -6.54 2.71
CA GLY A 231 -10.68 -7.45 1.74
C GLY A 231 -11.54 -8.52 2.41
N ILE A 232 -11.08 -9.08 3.52
CA ILE A 232 -11.83 -10.07 4.31
C ILE A 232 -13.08 -9.41 4.91
N ALA A 233 -12.96 -8.19 5.43
CA ALA A 233 -14.10 -7.43 5.94
C ALA A 233 -15.15 -7.17 4.83
N TRP A 234 -14.70 -6.93 3.60
CA TRP A 234 -15.56 -6.77 2.42
C TRP A 234 -16.33 -8.04 2.09
N MET A 235 -15.67 -9.20 2.10
CA MET A 235 -16.31 -10.48 1.81
C MET A 235 -17.39 -10.81 2.85
N GLY A 236 -17.14 -10.52 4.13
CA GLY A 236 -18.16 -10.68 5.19
C GLY A 236 -19.30 -9.65 5.13
N GLY A 237 -18.97 -8.41 4.71
CA GLY A 237 -19.93 -7.30 4.65
C GLY A 237 -20.80 -7.27 3.39
N ALA A 238 -20.37 -7.89 2.29
CA ALA A 238 -21.16 -7.96 1.06
C ALA A 238 -22.51 -8.69 1.24
N LEU A 239 -22.59 -9.57 2.23
CA LEU A 239 -23.83 -10.24 2.62
C LEU A 239 -24.77 -9.32 3.43
N LEU A 240 -24.31 -8.19 3.96
CA LEU A 240 -25.03 -7.38 4.95
C LEU A 240 -25.79 -6.18 4.40
N SER A 241 -25.62 -5.78 3.18
CA SER A 241 -26.55 -4.91 2.44
C SER A 241 -25.93 -3.86 1.52
N VAL A 242 -26.56 -3.63 0.39
CA VAL A 242 -26.35 -2.54 -0.56
C VAL A 242 -26.38 -1.15 0.13
N VAL A 243 -27.10 -1.01 1.23
CA VAL A 243 -27.24 0.27 1.99
C VAL A 243 -25.98 0.63 2.77
N LEU A 244 -25.29 -0.36 3.35
CA LEU A 244 -24.06 -0.16 4.12
C LEU A 244 -22.80 -0.10 3.24
N PHE A 245 -22.93 -0.44 1.96
CA PHE A 245 -21.81 -0.51 1.00
C PHE A 245 -20.95 0.76 0.95
N PRO A 246 -21.48 1.99 0.84
CA PRO A 246 -20.63 3.19 0.79
C PRO A 246 -19.82 3.41 2.06
N PHE A 247 -20.41 3.11 3.23
CA PHE A 247 -19.73 3.26 4.53
C PHE A 247 -18.63 2.21 4.69
N LEU A 248 -18.90 0.95 4.31
CA LEU A 248 -17.92 -0.13 4.35
C LEU A 248 -16.77 0.13 3.37
N ALA A 249 -17.07 0.65 2.19
CA ALA A 249 -16.07 1.03 1.20
C ALA A 249 -15.14 2.12 1.74
N MET A 250 -15.70 3.18 2.31
CA MET A 250 -14.94 4.28 2.88
C MET A 250 -14.09 3.83 4.08
N LEU A 251 -14.67 3.03 4.97
CA LEU A 251 -13.96 2.47 6.12
C LEU A 251 -12.82 1.53 5.69
N SER A 252 -13.07 0.67 4.71
CA SER A 252 -12.06 -0.24 4.17
C SER A 252 -10.92 0.51 3.49
N LEU A 253 -11.22 1.55 2.73
CA LEU A 253 -10.21 2.40 2.10
C LEU A 253 -9.35 3.11 3.16
N TRP A 254 -9.99 3.69 4.19
CA TRP A 254 -9.25 4.33 5.28
C TRP A 254 -8.38 3.34 6.05
N LEU A 255 -8.89 2.13 6.35
CA LEU A 255 -8.13 1.07 6.99
C LEU A 255 -6.95 0.63 6.12
N TYR A 256 -7.13 0.53 4.80
CA TYR A 256 -6.07 0.20 3.86
C TYR A 256 -4.96 1.26 3.88
N ILE A 257 -5.33 2.54 3.89
CA ILE A 257 -4.39 3.66 4.03
C ILE A 257 -3.62 3.57 5.36
N MET A 258 -4.31 3.30 6.47
CA MET A 258 -3.68 3.15 7.77
C MET A 258 -2.67 2.00 7.82
N ILE A 259 -3.01 0.86 7.24
CA ILE A 259 -2.12 -0.32 7.17
C ILE A 259 -0.89 -0.02 6.31
N PHE A 260 -1.08 0.66 5.20
CA PHE A 260 0.03 1.02 4.32
C PHE A 260 0.98 2.02 4.98
N LEU A 261 0.47 3.07 5.62
CA LEU A 261 1.26 4.02 6.40
C LEU A 261 2.04 3.32 7.52
N PHE A 262 1.38 2.40 8.22
CA PHE A 262 2.04 1.59 9.24
C PHE A 262 3.18 0.75 8.67
N ALA A 263 2.95 0.08 7.54
CA ALA A 263 3.99 -0.67 6.85
C ALA A 263 5.17 0.22 6.47
N GLY A 264 4.91 1.40 5.88
CA GLY A 264 5.93 2.38 5.56
C GLY A 264 6.75 2.83 6.76
N LEU A 265 6.08 3.15 7.88
CA LEU A 265 6.75 3.49 9.15
C LEU A 265 7.60 2.33 9.67
N TRP A 266 7.09 1.10 9.63
CA TRP A 266 7.83 -0.07 10.11
C TRP A 266 9.10 -0.33 9.30
N PHE A 267 8.99 -0.29 7.96
CA PHE A 267 10.16 -0.39 7.08
C PHE A 267 11.14 0.75 7.33
N GLN A 268 10.66 1.99 7.48
CA GLN A 268 11.50 3.16 7.72
C GLN A 268 12.29 3.02 9.02
N TYR A 269 11.64 2.69 10.14
CA TYR A 269 12.32 2.50 11.43
C TYR A 269 13.31 1.35 11.39
N TYR A 270 12.97 0.25 10.73
CA TYR A 270 13.87 -0.89 10.63
C TYR A 270 15.09 -0.60 9.75
N CYS A 271 14.87 -0.04 8.56
CA CYS A 271 15.92 0.23 7.58
C CYS A 271 16.90 1.31 8.09
N LEU A 272 16.39 2.41 8.65
CA LEU A 272 17.28 3.47 9.18
C LEU A 272 18.04 3.01 10.42
N GLY A 273 17.41 2.27 11.33
CA GLY A 273 18.12 1.69 12.47
C GLY A 273 19.22 0.71 12.07
N SER A 274 18.95 -0.11 11.03
CA SER A 274 19.95 -1.03 10.48
C SER A 274 21.09 -0.31 9.74
N LEU A 275 20.77 0.81 9.07
CA LEU A 275 21.77 1.65 8.40
C LEU A 275 22.69 2.35 9.41
N GLU A 276 22.12 2.85 10.50
CA GLU A 276 22.90 3.44 11.61
C GLU A 276 23.87 2.41 12.20
N ALA A 277 23.39 1.19 12.46
CA ALA A 277 24.23 0.10 12.96
C ALA A 277 25.35 -0.27 11.98
N LEU A 278 25.05 -0.37 10.68
CA LEU A 278 26.03 -0.67 9.63
C LEU A 278 27.16 0.37 9.60
N ARG A 279 26.82 1.66 9.71
CA ARG A 279 27.81 2.74 9.73
C ARG A 279 28.64 2.77 11.02
N ALA A 280 28.03 2.43 12.15
CA ALA A 280 28.73 2.30 13.42
C ALA A 280 29.73 1.13 13.43
N GLU A 281 29.41 0.02 12.74
CA GLU A 281 30.34 -1.10 12.54
C GLU A 281 31.55 -0.69 11.68
N GLY A 282 31.33 0.08 10.60
CA GLY A 282 32.39 0.55 9.69
C GLY A 282 33.31 1.62 10.26
N THR A 283 32.90 2.31 11.34
CA THR A 283 33.71 3.34 12.01
C THR A 283 34.52 2.81 13.20
N ARG A 284 34.38 1.53 13.59
CA ARG A 284 35.23 0.93 14.63
C ARG A 284 36.61 0.63 14.02
N PRO A 285 37.71 1.24 14.53
CA PRO A 285 39.05 0.85 14.13
C PRO A 285 39.31 -0.59 14.59
N LEU A 286 39.98 -1.36 13.73
CA LEU A 286 40.47 -2.71 14.00
C LEU A 286 41.46 -2.73 15.20
#